data_73407a1afc6b159f5a1981634fd4baf5
#
_entry.id   73407a1afc6b159f5a1981634fd4baf5
#
_cell.length_a   1.000
_cell.length_b   1.000
_cell.length_c   1.000
_cell.angle_alpha   90.00
_cell.angle_beta   90.00
_cell.angle_gamma   90.00
#
_symmetry.space_group_name_H-M   'P 1'
#
loop_
_entity.id
_entity.type
_entity.pdbx_description
1 polymer ?
#
loop_
_entity_poly.entity_id
_entity_poly.type
_entity_poly.pdbx_seq_one_letter_code
_entity_poly.pdbx_strand_id
1 'polypeptide(L)'
;MGNAQHITMKNYQQKVPPRGLVQISQNAYRDRNPITNLDWLEYLYWLEKIYGKESEEYQAAQPDMQILLQQLPDSIATYYFRNPGYNKFPVLGIPPQQARAYCQWRTDRVAEWMLVKLKLLPGYSDWSRDNCFTIENQEIPEDLKILYFFLPTENTETRYGFACFAEWR
;
A
#
# COMPACT_ATOMS: atom_id res chain seq x y z
N MET A 1 -6.17 -5.22 -40.73
CA MET A 1 -4.88 -4.97 -40.06
C MET A 1 -5.10 -3.84 -39.08
N GLY A 2 -5.39 -4.19 -37.83
CA GLY A 2 -5.68 -3.22 -36.78
C GLY A 2 -4.40 -2.58 -36.27
N ASN A 3 -4.30 -1.25 -36.33
CA ASN A 3 -3.28 -0.47 -35.67
C ASN A 3 -3.37 -0.74 -34.16
N ALA A 4 -2.48 -1.57 -33.64
CA ALA A 4 -2.18 -1.58 -32.23
C ALA A 4 -1.60 -0.19 -31.91
N GLN A 5 -2.39 0.68 -31.32
CA GLN A 5 -1.88 1.91 -30.74
C GLN A 5 -0.86 1.50 -29.69
N HIS A 6 0.41 1.67 -30.00
CA HIS A 6 1.46 1.72 -29.00
C HIS A 6 1.05 2.87 -28.03
N ILE A 7 0.46 2.50 -26.91
CA ILE A 7 0.32 3.41 -25.80
C ILE A 7 1.73 3.64 -25.28
N THR A 8 2.37 4.68 -25.80
CA THR A 8 3.68 5.08 -25.30
C THR A 8 3.54 5.42 -23.84
N MET A 9 4.36 4.86 -23.00
CA MET A 9 4.44 5.00 -21.55
C MET A 9 4.32 6.43 -21.06
N LYS A 10 4.88 7.41 -21.81
CA LYS A 10 4.72 8.85 -21.56
C LYS A 10 3.25 9.30 -21.46
N ASN A 11 2.33 8.66 -22.16
CA ASN A 11 0.91 9.05 -22.16
C ASN A 11 0.12 8.48 -20.97
N TYR A 12 0.58 7.40 -20.36
CA TYR A 12 -0.09 6.80 -19.19
C TYR A 12 0.24 7.54 -17.90
N GLN A 13 1.44 8.07 -17.79
CA GLN A 13 1.96 8.74 -16.58
C GLN A 13 1.52 10.21 -16.43
N GLN A 14 1.02 10.86 -17.47
CA GLN A 14 0.85 12.32 -17.47
C GLN A 14 -0.57 12.84 -17.29
N LYS A 15 -1.61 12.03 -17.32
CA LYS A 15 -2.97 12.57 -17.49
C LYS A 15 -3.94 12.48 -16.33
N VAL A 16 -3.75 11.57 -15.38
CA VAL A 16 -4.68 11.48 -14.23
C VAL A 16 -3.92 11.01 -12.99
N PRO A 17 -4.07 11.68 -11.85
CA PRO A 17 -3.54 11.13 -10.58
C PRO A 17 -4.15 9.74 -10.38
N PRO A 18 -3.37 8.75 -9.93
CA PRO A 18 -3.88 7.42 -9.64
C PRO A 18 -5.07 7.50 -8.69
N ARG A 19 -6.04 6.61 -8.85
CA ARG A 19 -7.27 6.60 -8.04
C ARG A 19 -6.94 6.67 -6.55
N GLY A 20 -7.64 7.53 -5.82
CA GLY A 20 -7.46 7.69 -4.37
C GLY A 20 -6.33 8.63 -3.97
N LEU A 21 -5.51 9.11 -4.91
CA LEU A 21 -4.45 10.08 -4.65
C LEU A 21 -4.88 11.51 -5.00
N VAL A 22 -4.29 12.47 -4.34
CA VAL A 22 -4.32 13.90 -4.68
C VAL A 22 -2.91 14.36 -4.98
N GLN A 23 -2.76 15.14 -6.03
CA GLN A 23 -1.48 15.72 -6.41
C GLN A 23 -1.13 16.86 -5.45
N ILE A 24 0.10 16.84 -4.94
CA ILE A 24 0.63 17.86 -4.03
C ILE A 24 1.79 18.66 -4.64
N SER A 25 2.45 18.09 -5.66
CA SER A 25 3.43 18.78 -6.49
C SER A 25 3.51 18.11 -7.86
N GLN A 26 4.42 18.56 -8.74
CA GLN A 26 4.53 18.07 -10.11
C GLN A 26 4.65 16.53 -10.21
N ASN A 27 5.38 15.88 -9.30
CA ASN A 27 5.63 14.43 -9.32
C ASN A 27 5.21 13.74 -8.02
N ALA A 28 4.65 14.48 -7.06
CA ALA A 28 4.31 13.93 -5.75
C ALA A 28 2.81 13.97 -5.49
N TYR A 29 2.36 12.94 -4.81
CA TYR A 29 0.96 12.67 -4.49
C TYR A 29 0.83 12.29 -3.02
N ARG A 30 -0.37 12.34 -2.51
CA ARG A 30 -0.74 11.86 -1.18
C ARG A 30 -2.08 11.16 -1.27
N ASP A 31 -2.32 10.17 -0.42
CA ASP A 31 -3.66 9.61 -0.24
C ASP A 31 -4.65 10.73 0.10
N ARG A 32 -5.81 10.69 -0.55
CA ARG A 32 -6.91 11.63 -0.28
C ARG A 32 -7.43 11.49 1.14
N ASN A 33 -7.54 10.25 1.59
CA ASN A 33 -8.02 9.89 2.91
C ASN A 33 -6.94 9.09 3.64
N PRO A 34 -6.95 9.03 4.97
CA PRO A 34 -6.12 8.10 5.72
C PRO A 34 -6.38 6.66 5.28
N ILE A 35 -5.37 5.80 5.43
CA ILE A 35 -5.50 4.35 5.26
C ILE A 35 -6.57 3.85 6.23
N THR A 36 -7.50 3.05 5.72
CA THR A 36 -8.64 2.55 6.50
C THR A 36 -8.35 1.19 7.13
N ASN A 37 -9.20 0.79 8.10
CA ASN A 37 -9.15 -0.56 8.65
C ASN A 37 -9.31 -1.62 7.55
N LEU A 38 -10.12 -1.38 6.53
CA LEU A 38 -10.29 -2.31 5.41
C LEU A 38 -9.01 -2.46 4.59
N ASP A 39 -8.35 -1.33 4.25
CA ASP A 39 -7.06 -1.36 3.51
C ASP A 39 -6.00 -2.13 4.31
N TRP A 40 -6.00 -1.98 5.63
CA TRP A 40 -5.09 -2.71 6.51
C TRP A 40 -5.41 -4.20 6.61
N LEU A 41 -6.69 -4.56 6.62
CA LEU A 41 -7.14 -5.96 6.58
C LEU A 41 -6.72 -6.66 5.28
N GLU A 42 -6.73 -5.95 4.14
CA GLU A 42 -6.21 -6.48 2.87
C GLU A 42 -4.71 -6.78 2.96
N TYR A 43 -3.95 -5.88 3.58
CA TYR A 43 -2.52 -6.11 3.84
C TYR A 43 -2.27 -7.31 4.75
N LEU A 44 -3.00 -7.42 5.86
CA LEU A 44 -2.92 -8.56 6.77
C LEU A 44 -3.29 -9.87 6.08
N TYR A 45 -4.34 -9.87 5.25
CA TYR A 45 -4.72 -11.04 4.48
C TYR A 45 -3.60 -11.48 3.53
N TRP A 46 -2.94 -10.53 2.88
CA TRP A 46 -1.79 -10.82 2.03
C TRP A 46 -0.62 -11.41 2.84
N LEU A 47 -0.28 -10.82 3.98
CA LEU A 47 0.75 -11.35 4.87
C LEU A 47 0.44 -12.77 5.34
N GLU A 48 -0.82 -13.04 5.70
CA GLU A 48 -1.28 -14.38 6.08
C GLU A 48 -1.07 -15.40 4.95
N LYS A 49 -1.39 -15.01 3.72
CA LYS A 49 -1.25 -15.90 2.56
C LYS A 49 0.21 -16.20 2.21
N ILE A 50 1.09 -15.21 2.34
CA ILE A 50 2.50 -15.36 1.99
C ILE A 50 3.31 -16.04 3.11
N TYR A 51 3.11 -15.60 4.34
CA TYR A 51 3.98 -15.96 5.46
C TYR A 51 3.30 -16.85 6.50
N GLY A 52 1.97 -16.86 6.55
CA GLY A 52 1.18 -17.53 7.59
C GLY A 52 0.92 -16.64 8.80
N LYS A 53 -0.11 -17.01 9.58
CA LYS A 53 -0.54 -16.24 10.77
C LYS A 53 0.50 -16.20 11.89
N GLU A 54 1.32 -17.24 12.01
CA GLU A 54 2.32 -17.38 13.07
C GLU A 54 3.66 -16.70 12.72
N SER A 55 3.77 -16.08 11.54
CA SER A 55 4.99 -15.41 11.11
C SER A 55 5.22 -14.09 11.85
N GLU A 56 6.48 -13.68 11.95
CA GLU A 56 6.84 -12.39 12.54
C GLU A 56 6.23 -11.24 11.74
N GLU A 57 6.19 -11.35 10.41
CA GLU A 57 5.64 -10.34 9.51
C GLU A 57 4.15 -10.10 9.78
N TYR A 58 3.37 -11.18 9.93
CA TYR A 58 1.94 -11.07 10.22
C TYR A 58 1.69 -10.55 11.64
N GLN A 59 2.40 -11.07 12.63
CA GLN A 59 2.24 -10.67 14.04
C GLN A 59 2.66 -9.22 14.27
N ALA A 60 3.77 -8.78 13.67
CA ALA A 60 4.23 -7.40 13.76
C ALA A 60 3.28 -6.40 13.10
N ALA A 61 2.51 -6.84 12.09
CA ALA A 61 1.53 -5.99 11.41
C ALA A 61 0.18 -5.89 12.16
N GLN A 62 -0.03 -6.66 13.25
CA GLN A 62 -1.24 -6.48 14.06
C GLN A 62 -1.25 -5.09 14.72
N PRO A 63 -2.41 -4.41 14.78
CA PRO A 63 -2.52 -3.16 15.52
C PRO A 63 -2.12 -3.34 16.99
N ASP A 64 -1.26 -2.44 17.47
CA ASP A 64 -0.81 -2.44 18.85
C ASP A 64 -1.96 -2.00 19.78
N MET A 65 -2.41 -2.93 20.61
CA MET A 65 -3.53 -2.68 21.53
C MET A 65 -3.20 -1.60 22.57
N GLN A 66 -1.94 -1.47 22.98
CA GLN A 66 -1.55 -0.43 23.96
C GLN A 66 -1.64 0.96 23.33
N ILE A 67 -1.20 1.10 22.06
CA ILE A 67 -1.35 2.34 21.31
C ILE A 67 -2.83 2.63 21.07
N LEU A 68 -3.62 1.61 20.72
CA LEU A 68 -5.05 1.76 20.43
C LEU A 68 -5.84 2.22 21.66
N LEU A 69 -5.54 1.70 22.85
CA LEU A 69 -6.15 2.10 24.13
C LEU A 69 -5.79 3.53 24.54
N GLN A 70 -4.66 4.07 24.07
CA GLN A 70 -4.33 5.48 24.27
C GLN A 70 -5.12 6.42 23.34
N GLN A 71 -5.63 5.89 22.24
CA GLN A 71 -6.30 6.66 21.19
C GLN A 71 -7.83 6.57 21.28
N LEU A 72 -8.37 5.49 21.85
CA LEU A 72 -9.80 5.19 21.90
C LEU A 72 -10.21 4.73 23.32
N PRO A 73 -11.46 4.97 23.71
CA PRO A 73 -12.01 4.34 24.90
C PRO A 73 -11.95 2.81 24.82
N ASP A 74 -11.69 2.14 25.94
CA ASP A 74 -11.55 0.68 26.06
C ASP A 74 -12.70 -0.08 25.40
N SER A 75 -13.93 0.40 25.59
CA SER A 75 -15.13 -0.18 25.01
C SER A 75 -15.16 -0.17 23.48
N ILE A 76 -14.42 0.74 22.85
CA ILE A 76 -14.30 0.84 21.39
C ILE A 76 -13.03 0.14 20.91
N ALA A 77 -11.90 0.34 21.58
CA ALA A 77 -10.60 -0.18 21.18
C ALA A 77 -10.63 -1.71 20.93
N THR A 78 -11.29 -2.46 21.82
CA THR A 78 -11.41 -3.92 21.73
C THR A 78 -12.07 -4.40 20.44
N TYR A 79 -13.01 -3.63 19.88
CA TYR A 79 -13.79 -4.01 18.70
C TYR A 79 -13.43 -3.20 17.47
N TYR A 80 -12.64 -2.14 17.60
CA TYR A 80 -12.39 -1.17 16.52
C TYR A 80 -11.92 -1.82 15.24
N PHE A 81 -10.97 -2.73 15.34
CA PHE A 81 -10.38 -3.40 14.17
C PHE A 81 -11.19 -4.64 13.72
N ARG A 82 -12.03 -5.20 14.57
CA ARG A 82 -12.77 -6.44 14.29
C ARG A 82 -14.20 -6.22 13.83
N ASN A 83 -14.76 -5.05 14.09
CA ASN A 83 -16.15 -4.76 13.75
C ASN A 83 -16.22 -4.11 12.34
N PRO A 84 -16.95 -4.75 11.39
CA PRO A 84 -17.10 -4.23 10.02
C PRO A 84 -17.65 -2.80 9.94
N GLY A 85 -18.37 -2.33 10.98
CA GLY A 85 -18.84 -0.95 11.07
C GLY A 85 -17.72 0.08 11.05
N TYR A 86 -16.50 -0.31 11.44
CA TYR A 86 -15.32 0.55 11.42
C TYR A 86 -14.41 0.36 10.20
N ASN A 87 -14.77 -0.47 9.23
CA ASN A 87 -13.93 -0.76 8.06
C ASN A 87 -13.49 0.48 7.29
N LYS A 88 -14.33 1.51 7.23
CA LYS A 88 -14.05 2.78 6.51
C LYS A 88 -13.40 3.85 7.39
N PHE A 89 -13.16 3.56 8.66
CA PHE A 89 -12.47 4.48 9.56
C PHE A 89 -10.96 4.32 9.43
N PRO A 90 -10.17 5.36 9.78
CA PRO A 90 -8.71 5.29 9.74
C PRO A 90 -8.19 4.13 10.56
N VAL A 91 -7.21 3.39 10.05
CA VAL A 91 -6.52 2.39 10.88
C VAL A 91 -5.74 3.09 11.99
N LEU A 92 -5.88 2.60 13.21
CA LEU A 92 -5.24 3.10 14.41
C LEU A 92 -4.39 2.00 15.07
N GLY A 93 -3.54 2.38 16.02
CA GLY A 93 -2.67 1.42 16.70
C GLY A 93 -1.50 0.93 15.84
N ILE A 94 -1.15 1.65 14.76
CA ILE A 94 -0.09 1.26 13.83
C ILE A 94 1.19 2.04 14.13
N PRO A 95 2.28 1.37 14.54
CA PRO A 95 3.57 2.02 14.70
C PRO A 95 4.11 2.53 13.35
N PRO A 96 4.92 3.62 13.34
CA PRO A 96 5.47 4.18 12.10
C PRO A 96 6.26 3.18 11.25
N GLN A 97 6.92 2.22 11.87
CA GLN A 97 7.65 1.17 11.17
C GLN A 97 6.70 0.30 10.34
N GLN A 98 5.55 -0.08 10.91
CA GLN A 98 4.55 -0.88 10.21
C GLN A 98 3.83 -0.08 9.11
N ALA A 99 3.59 1.20 9.34
CA ALA A 99 3.07 2.09 8.30
C ALA A 99 4.04 2.16 7.09
N ARG A 100 5.36 2.21 7.33
CA ARG A 100 6.37 2.13 6.25
C ARG A 100 6.34 0.80 5.51
N ALA A 101 6.24 -0.32 6.23
CA ALA A 101 6.14 -1.65 5.63
C ALA A 101 4.89 -1.77 4.73
N TYR A 102 3.77 -1.21 5.16
CA TYR A 102 2.57 -1.11 4.34
C TYR A 102 2.79 -0.28 3.06
N CYS A 103 3.46 0.87 3.14
CA CYS A 103 3.75 1.69 1.97
C CYS A 103 4.64 0.91 0.97
N GLN A 104 5.64 0.16 1.44
CA GLN A 104 6.48 -0.68 0.57
C GLN A 104 5.64 -1.79 -0.09
N TRP A 105 4.86 -2.53 0.68
CA TRP A 105 3.94 -3.53 0.14
C TRP A 105 3.01 -2.95 -0.94
N ARG A 106 2.47 -1.76 -0.71
CA ARG A 106 1.60 -1.08 -1.69
C ARG A 106 2.36 -0.72 -2.96
N THR A 107 3.63 -0.29 -2.84
CA THR A 107 4.52 -0.06 -3.99
C THR A 107 4.61 -1.33 -4.84
N ASP A 108 4.91 -2.46 -4.21
CA ASP A 108 5.05 -3.74 -4.91
C ASP A 108 3.75 -4.15 -5.62
N ARG A 109 2.60 -4.05 -4.93
CA ARG A 109 1.30 -4.42 -5.53
C ARG A 109 0.93 -3.53 -6.71
N VAL A 110 1.16 -2.21 -6.59
CA VAL A 110 0.88 -1.26 -7.68
C VAL A 110 1.86 -1.46 -8.84
N ALA A 111 3.14 -1.69 -8.56
CA ALA A 111 4.14 -1.97 -9.58
C ALA A 111 3.82 -3.26 -10.35
N GLU A 112 3.50 -4.35 -9.66
CA GLU A 112 3.09 -5.60 -10.28
C GLU A 112 1.88 -5.40 -11.21
N TRP A 113 0.84 -4.72 -10.71
CA TRP A 113 -0.34 -4.40 -11.51
C TRP A 113 0.01 -3.59 -12.76
N MET A 114 0.89 -2.59 -12.65
CA MET A 114 1.34 -1.77 -13.78
C MET A 114 2.09 -2.61 -14.81
N LEU A 115 3.05 -3.44 -14.38
CA LEU A 115 3.85 -4.27 -15.27
C LEU A 115 3.00 -5.32 -16.01
N VAL A 116 2.03 -5.92 -15.34
CA VAL A 116 1.07 -6.84 -15.97
C VAL A 116 0.21 -6.09 -17.00
N LYS A 117 -0.30 -4.91 -16.68
CA LYS A 117 -1.10 -4.08 -17.61
C LYS A 117 -0.31 -3.64 -18.84
N LEU A 118 0.99 -3.37 -18.67
CA LEU A 118 1.91 -3.02 -19.74
C LEU A 118 2.43 -4.24 -20.52
N LYS A 119 2.02 -5.46 -20.13
CA LYS A 119 2.48 -6.74 -20.70
C LYS A 119 3.99 -6.96 -20.56
N LEU A 120 4.61 -6.35 -19.56
CA LEU A 120 6.00 -6.59 -19.17
C LEU A 120 6.14 -7.80 -18.25
N LEU A 121 5.04 -8.19 -17.58
CA LEU A 121 4.90 -9.47 -16.88
C LEU A 121 3.79 -10.29 -17.52
N PRO A 122 3.94 -11.64 -17.57
CA PRO A 122 2.95 -12.53 -18.18
C PRO A 122 1.65 -12.62 -17.37
N GLY A 123 1.70 -12.33 -16.09
CA GLY A 123 0.58 -12.39 -15.15
C GLY A 123 1.01 -11.95 -13.74
N TYR A 124 0.07 -12.01 -12.81
CA TYR A 124 0.38 -11.77 -11.39
C TYR A 124 1.16 -12.94 -10.80
N SER A 125 2.05 -12.63 -9.85
CA SER A 125 2.75 -13.65 -9.07
C SER A 125 1.75 -14.55 -8.32
N ASP A 126 2.11 -15.81 -8.11
CA ASP A 126 1.42 -16.61 -7.13
C ASP A 126 1.74 -16.08 -5.72
N TRP A 127 0.76 -16.10 -4.86
CA TRP A 127 0.94 -15.60 -3.49
C TRP A 127 1.63 -16.67 -2.64
N SER A 128 2.89 -16.94 -2.96
CA SER A 128 3.77 -17.83 -2.21
C SER A 128 5.04 -17.08 -1.81
N ARG A 129 5.67 -17.50 -0.71
CA ARG A 129 6.86 -16.84 -0.16
C ARG A 129 8.01 -16.72 -1.18
N ASP A 130 8.17 -17.75 -1.99
CA ASP A 130 9.31 -17.86 -2.92
C ASP A 130 9.05 -17.11 -4.25
N ASN A 131 7.78 -16.85 -4.60
CA ASN A 131 7.40 -16.26 -5.89
C ASN A 131 6.60 -14.96 -5.76
N CYS A 132 6.53 -14.40 -4.57
CA CYS A 132 5.85 -13.12 -4.37
C CYS A 132 6.64 -12.00 -5.05
N PHE A 133 5.92 -11.18 -5.83
CA PHE A 133 6.52 -10.05 -6.52
C PHE A 133 7.01 -8.99 -5.53
N THR A 134 8.26 -8.56 -5.71
CA THR A 134 8.82 -7.35 -5.11
C THR A 134 9.52 -6.55 -6.20
N ILE A 135 9.38 -5.23 -6.16
CA ILE A 135 9.98 -4.35 -7.17
C ILE A 135 11.51 -4.42 -7.16
N GLU A 136 12.10 -4.66 -5.98
CA GLU A 136 13.55 -4.75 -5.80
C GLU A 136 14.19 -5.92 -6.56
N ASN A 137 13.41 -6.97 -6.81
CA ASN A 137 13.86 -8.17 -7.51
C ASN A 137 13.53 -8.15 -9.01
N GLN A 138 13.12 -7.00 -9.57
CA GLN A 138 12.72 -6.86 -10.96
C GLN A 138 13.66 -5.98 -11.74
N GLU A 139 13.96 -6.39 -12.98
CA GLU A 139 14.58 -5.52 -13.98
C GLU A 139 13.51 -4.60 -14.56
N ILE A 140 13.54 -3.34 -14.19
CA ILE A 140 12.61 -2.33 -14.69
C ILE A 140 13.28 -1.59 -15.86
N PRO A 141 12.60 -1.44 -17.02
CA PRO A 141 13.11 -0.62 -18.10
C PRO A 141 13.44 0.80 -17.62
N GLU A 142 14.58 1.36 -18.06
CA GLU A 142 15.06 2.67 -17.61
C GLU A 142 14.09 3.83 -17.89
N ASP A 143 13.24 3.69 -18.91
CA ASP A 143 12.24 4.68 -19.29
C ASP A 143 10.89 4.50 -18.56
N LEU A 144 10.73 3.42 -17.76
CA LEU A 144 9.54 3.15 -16.97
C LEU A 144 9.66 3.73 -15.59
N LYS A 145 8.75 4.63 -15.27
CA LYS A 145 8.60 5.14 -13.90
C LYS A 145 7.59 4.32 -13.11
N ILE A 146 7.96 3.95 -11.90
CA ILE A 146 7.11 3.26 -10.93
C ILE A 146 6.61 4.25 -9.89
N LEU A 147 5.37 4.07 -9.45
CA LEU A 147 4.79 4.86 -8.37
C LEU A 147 5.22 4.27 -7.02
N TYR A 148 6.15 4.95 -6.35
CA TYR A 148 6.65 4.55 -5.03
C TYR A 148 5.83 5.21 -3.93
N PHE A 149 5.29 4.40 -3.02
CA PHE A 149 4.61 4.85 -1.82
C PHE A 149 5.58 4.91 -0.65
N PHE A 150 5.47 5.93 0.17
CA PHE A 150 6.33 6.12 1.34
C PHE A 150 5.62 6.89 2.45
N LEU A 151 6.13 6.74 3.68
CA LEU A 151 5.75 7.56 4.80
C LEU A 151 6.85 8.62 5.02
N PRO A 152 6.54 9.93 5.02
CA PRO A 152 7.54 10.95 5.25
C PRO A 152 8.25 10.76 6.60
N THR A 153 9.54 11.05 6.64
CA THR A 153 10.34 10.98 7.89
C THR A 153 9.96 12.07 8.86
N GLU A 154 9.54 13.21 8.36
CA GLU A 154 9.01 14.31 9.14
C GLU A 154 7.51 14.13 9.34
N ASN A 155 7.01 14.23 10.56
CA ASN A 155 5.59 14.10 10.88
C ASN A 155 5.02 12.67 10.80
N THR A 156 5.72 11.70 11.38
CA THR A 156 5.29 10.28 11.43
C THR A 156 4.26 10.01 12.54
N GLU A 157 3.49 11.01 12.98
CA GLU A 157 2.40 10.77 13.93
C GLU A 157 1.30 9.93 13.27
N THR A 158 1.20 8.67 13.70
CA THR A 158 0.12 7.76 13.31
C THR A 158 -1.07 7.81 14.28
N ARG A 159 -1.06 8.79 15.22
CA ARG A 159 -2.08 8.92 16.29
C ARG A 159 -3.52 9.01 15.76
N TYR A 160 -3.72 9.61 14.61
CA TYR A 160 -5.04 9.76 13.98
C TYR A 160 -5.15 8.98 12.67
N GLY A 161 -4.38 7.90 12.55
CA GLY A 161 -4.19 7.18 11.31
C GLY A 161 -3.04 7.78 10.50
N PHE A 162 -2.77 7.20 9.34
CA PHE A 162 -1.73 7.68 8.42
C PHE A 162 -2.23 7.66 6.97
N ALA A 163 -1.55 8.43 6.13
CA ALA A 163 -1.73 8.42 4.68
C ALA A 163 -0.37 8.19 4.01
N CYS A 164 -0.32 7.38 2.97
CA CYS A 164 0.90 7.24 2.19
C CYS A 164 1.07 8.47 1.29
N PHE A 165 2.32 8.86 1.10
CA PHE A 165 2.75 9.72 0.03
C PHE A 165 3.23 8.85 -1.13
N ALA A 166 3.24 9.39 -2.34
CA ALA A 166 3.70 8.66 -3.50
C ALA A 166 4.41 9.58 -4.48
N GLU A 167 5.40 9.05 -5.19
CA GLU A 167 6.10 9.76 -6.26
C GLU A 167 6.48 8.82 -7.40
N TRP A 168 6.57 9.35 -8.61
CA TRP A 168 7.08 8.62 -9.76
C TRP A 168 8.62 8.62 -9.74
N ARG A 169 9.21 7.44 -9.66
CA ARG A 169 10.67 7.21 -9.73
C ARG A 169 11.03 6.37 -10.94
#